data_382e6085a99d153505b614928fc9c9df
#
_entry.id   382e6085a99d153505b614928fc9c9df
#
_cell.length_a   1.000
_cell.length_b   1.000
_cell.length_c   1.000
_cell.angle_alpha   90.00
_cell.angle_beta   90.00
_cell.angle_gamma   90.00
#
_symmetry.space_group_name_H-M   'P 1'
#
loop_
_entity.id
_entity.type
_entity.pdbx_description
1 polymer ?
#
loop_
_entity_poly.entity_id
_entity_poly.type
_entity_poly.pdbx_seq_one_letter_code
_entity_poly.pdbx_strand_id
1 'polypeptide(L)'
;KIITGLPDTYGRGRIVGDYRRVALYGIDYLLEEKENDFANCGCGVMTDDVIRLREEIAEQKKALKGMKEMAQIYGFDISRPAKTAKEAIQWMYFGYLAAIKTQNGAAMSIGRVATFLDIYIQRDLDKGIITEEEAQEMIDHLTMKFRMVKFARIPSYNQLFSGDPVWATLDLAGIGVDGRSMVTKTDFRFLHTLENMGPSPEPNITVLYSSDLPENFKKYAADISIRTSSIQYENDDVMKPVWGDDYAICCCVSATKTGKEMQFFGARANLAKCLLYAINGGVDCKSKQQVGPSYKPIMSEYLDYDEVMEKYDVMMDWLVDLYVNTLNLIQYMHDKYYYEAAELALMDTELER
;
A
#
# COMPACT_ATOMS: atom_id res chain seq x y z
N LYS A 1 -2.97 -26.26 -2.13
CA LYS A 1 -1.92 -25.61 -2.93
C LYS A 1 -0.66 -25.45 -2.08
N ILE A 2 0.52 -25.57 -2.68
CA ILE A 2 1.81 -25.36 -1.98
C ILE A 2 2.21 -23.89 -2.07
N ILE A 3 1.93 -23.23 -3.18
CA ILE A 3 2.06 -21.79 -3.38
C ILE A 3 0.69 -21.22 -3.68
N THR A 4 0.37 -20.10 -3.08
CA THR A 4 -0.89 -19.36 -3.30
C THR A 4 -0.55 -17.92 -3.66
N GLY A 5 -0.99 -17.46 -4.82
CA GLY A 5 -0.92 -16.05 -5.20
C GLY A 5 -1.79 -15.20 -4.26
N LEU A 6 -1.40 -13.96 -4.06
CA LEU A 6 -2.16 -12.95 -3.32
C LEU A 6 -2.83 -11.98 -4.29
N PRO A 7 -3.80 -11.17 -3.86
CA PRO A 7 -4.40 -10.12 -4.67
C PRO A 7 -3.35 -9.19 -5.31
N ASP A 8 -2.28 -8.91 -4.60
CA ASP A 8 -1.15 -8.08 -5.04
C ASP A 8 -0.43 -8.63 -6.29
N THR A 9 -0.66 -9.90 -6.67
CA THR A 9 -0.16 -10.44 -7.95
C THR A 9 -0.90 -9.95 -9.17
N TYR A 10 -2.00 -9.22 -9.00
CA TYR A 10 -2.75 -8.63 -10.11
C TYR A 10 -2.24 -7.26 -10.53
N GLY A 11 -1.44 -6.61 -9.68
CA GLY A 11 -0.76 -5.38 -9.96
C GLY A 11 0.77 -5.54 -9.89
N ARG A 12 1.51 -4.47 -10.16
CA ARG A 12 2.99 -4.47 -10.10
C ARG A 12 3.55 -4.75 -8.71
N GLY A 13 2.76 -4.49 -7.69
CA GLY A 13 3.16 -4.62 -6.30
C GLY A 13 2.43 -3.63 -5.41
N ARG A 14 2.93 -3.46 -4.20
CA ARG A 14 2.42 -2.46 -3.27
C ARG A 14 3.13 -1.16 -3.48
N ILE A 15 2.36 -0.12 -3.73
CA ILE A 15 2.84 1.25 -3.89
C ILE A 15 2.02 2.11 -2.92
N VAL A 16 2.67 3.05 -2.27
CA VAL A 16 2.00 4.17 -1.62
C VAL A 16 2.30 5.39 -2.45
N GLY A 17 1.37 5.79 -3.30
CA GLY A 17 1.49 6.99 -4.11
C GLY A 17 1.55 8.24 -3.25
N ASP A 18 2.22 9.27 -3.71
CA ASP A 18 2.15 10.57 -3.07
C ASP A 18 0.88 11.31 -3.50
N TYR A 19 -0.24 10.90 -2.90
CA TYR A 19 -1.57 11.47 -3.18
C TYR A 19 -1.67 12.95 -2.81
N ARG A 20 -0.77 13.45 -1.95
CA ARG A 20 -0.66 14.86 -1.56
C ARG A 20 -0.37 15.75 -2.77
N ARG A 21 0.34 15.23 -3.78
CA ARG A 21 0.71 15.96 -5.00
C ARG A 21 -0.49 16.51 -5.75
N VAL A 22 -1.62 15.80 -5.77
CA VAL A 22 -2.84 16.29 -6.41
C VAL A 22 -3.35 17.56 -5.73
N ALA A 23 -3.30 17.61 -4.39
CA ALA A 23 -3.72 18.79 -3.65
C ALA A 23 -2.69 19.92 -3.68
N LEU A 24 -1.40 19.59 -3.68
CA LEU A 24 -0.31 20.58 -3.68
C LEU A 24 -0.15 21.29 -5.01
N TYR A 25 -0.23 20.55 -6.12
CA TYR A 25 0.12 21.05 -7.44
C TYR A 25 -1.06 21.16 -8.40
N GLY A 26 -2.06 20.31 -8.26
CA GLY A 26 -3.13 20.15 -9.25
C GLY A 26 -2.70 19.29 -10.45
N ILE A 27 -3.68 18.81 -11.20
CA ILE A 27 -3.43 17.88 -12.31
C ILE A 27 -2.73 18.54 -13.49
N ASP A 28 -2.97 19.83 -13.74
CA ASP A 28 -2.34 20.49 -14.90
C ASP A 28 -0.82 20.59 -14.74
N TYR A 29 -0.34 20.84 -13.53
CA TYR A 29 1.09 20.81 -13.23
C TYR A 29 1.68 19.38 -13.37
N LEU A 30 1.00 18.38 -12.85
CA LEU A 30 1.45 16.99 -12.97
C LEU A 30 1.47 16.50 -14.43
N LEU A 31 0.55 16.99 -15.26
CA LEU A 31 0.57 16.75 -16.70
C LEU A 31 1.77 17.39 -17.38
N GLU A 32 2.10 18.64 -17.01
CA GLU A 32 3.29 19.32 -17.54
C GLU A 32 4.58 18.58 -17.19
N GLU A 33 4.72 18.10 -15.94
CA GLU A 33 5.86 17.24 -15.55
C GLU A 33 5.95 16.01 -16.43
N LYS A 34 4.82 15.28 -16.65
CA LYS A 34 4.81 14.08 -17.50
C LYS A 34 5.02 14.37 -18.99
N GLU A 35 4.66 15.56 -19.49
CA GLU A 35 5.05 16.00 -20.84
C GLU A 35 6.58 16.18 -20.95
N ASN A 36 7.20 16.77 -19.93
CA ASN A 36 8.65 16.93 -19.86
C ASN A 36 9.36 15.56 -19.76
N ASP A 37 8.87 14.64 -18.93
CA ASP A 37 9.39 13.28 -18.83
C ASP A 37 9.33 12.57 -20.20
N PHE A 38 8.18 12.66 -20.86
CA PHE A 38 8.00 12.07 -22.20
C PHE A 38 8.93 12.68 -23.25
N ALA A 39 9.15 13.98 -23.22
CA ALA A 39 10.04 14.68 -24.15
C ALA A 39 11.52 14.30 -23.94
N ASN A 40 11.92 14.09 -22.69
CA ASN A 40 13.30 13.79 -22.31
C ASN A 40 13.61 12.28 -22.31
N CYS A 41 12.60 11.43 -22.36
CA CYS A 41 12.80 9.99 -22.39
C CYS A 41 13.43 9.53 -23.70
N GLY A 42 14.57 8.84 -23.60
CA GLY A 42 15.17 8.13 -24.74
C GLY A 42 16.00 9.00 -25.68
N CYS A 43 16.77 9.92 -25.16
CA CYS A 43 17.70 10.80 -25.91
C CYS A 43 18.44 10.13 -27.07
N GLY A 44 17.77 9.98 -28.23
CA GLY A 44 18.36 9.61 -29.52
C GLY A 44 18.34 8.14 -29.90
N VAL A 45 18.09 7.19 -28.96
CA VAL A 45 18.07 5.75 -29.30
C VAL A 45 16.76 5.12 -28.81
N MET A 46 15.98 4.59 -29.73
CA MET A 46 14.72 3.88 -29.44
C MET A 46 14.99 2.39 -29.27
N THR A 47 15.34 1.99 -28.06
CA THR A 47 15.36 0.58 -27.64
C THR A 47 13.96 0.13 -27.21
N ASP A 48 13.75 -1.18 -27.07
CA ASP A 48 12.50 -1.73 -26.51
C ASP A 48 12.14 -1.11 -25.17
N ASP A 49 13.10 -0.94 -24.30
CA ASP A 49 12.89 -0.38 -22.95
C ASP A 49 12.47 1.10 -23.04
N VAL A 50 13.09 1.88 -23.93
CA VAL A 50 12.72 3.27 -24.15
C VAL A 50 11.28 3.38 -24.74
N ILE A 51 10.93 2.53 -25.69
CA ILE A 51 9.58 2.50 -26.26
C ILE A 51 8.55 2.22 -25.17
N ARG A 52 8.80 1.21 -24.35
CA ARG A 52 7.91 0.84 -23.26
C ARG A 52 7.78 1.92 -22.18
N LEU A 53 8.88 2.55 -21.82
CA LEU A 53 8.84 3.68 -20.88
C LEU A 53 8.00 4.84 -21.44
N ARG A 54 8.13 5.13 -22.74
CA ARG A 54 7.31 6.15 -23.38
C ARG A 54 5.82 5.78 -23.42
N GLU A 55 5.49 4.51 -23.67
CA GLU A 55 4.12 4.02 -23.60
C GLU A 55 3.56 4.18 -22.19
N GLU A 56 4.33 3.83 -21.15
CA GLU A 56 3.94 3.97 -19.76
C GLU A 56 3.69 5.44 -19.39
N ILE A 57 4.58 6.35 -19.75
CA ILE A 57 4.39 7.79 -19.51
C ILE A 57 3.14 8.31 -20.26
N ALA A 58 2.90 7.83 -21.49
CA ALA A 58 1.70 8.20 -22.23
C ALA A 58 0.41 7.73 -21.54
N GLU A 59 0.39 6.53 -20.95
CA GLU A 59 -0.73 6.04 -20.17
C GLU A 59 -0.87 6.81 -18.82
N GLN A 60 0.22 7.21 -18.18
CA GLN A 60 0.18 8.10 -17.01
C GLN A 60 -0.49 9.45 -17.34
N LYS A 61 -0.12 10.06 -18.46
CA LYS A 61 -0.76 11.30 -18.94
C LYS A 61 -2.25 11.12 -19.18
N LYS A 62 -2.64 9.99 -19.78
CA LYS A 62 -4.05 9.64 -20.01
C LYS A 62 -4.79 9.45 -18.68
N ALA A 63 -4.17 8.78 -17.71
CA ALA A 63 -4.74 8.58 -16.37
C ALA A 63 -4.96 9.90 -15.64
N LEU A 64 -4.02 10.84 -15.70
CA LEU A 64 -4.18 12.19 -15.13
C LEU A 64 -5.34 12.96 -15.77
N LYS A 65 -5.49 12.90 -17.09
CA LYS A 65 -6.65 13.48 -17.81
C LYS A 65 -7.96 12.84 -17.35
N GLY A 66 -8.00 11.51 -17.28
CA GLY A 66 -9.18 10.78 -16.78
C GLY A 66 -9.52 11.11 -15.33
N MET A 67 -8.53 11.35 -14.48
CA MET A 67 -8.75 11.79 -13.09
C MET A 67 -9.40 13.18 -13.06
N LYS A 68 -8.96 14.10 -13.91
CA LYS A 68 -9.55 15.43 -14.04
C LYS A 68 -11.01 15.34 -14.53
N GLU A 69 -11.29 14.52 -15.54
CA GLU A 69 -12.64 14.27 -16.04
C GLU A 69 -13.55 13.65 -14.95
N MET A 70 -13.04 12.67 -14.21
CA MET A 70 -13.76 12.06 -13.08
C MET A 70 -14.13 13.11 -12.04
N ALA A 71 -13.20 13.96 -11.64
CA ALA A 71 -13.47 15.01 -10.65
C ALA A 71 -14.52 16.01 -11.13
N GLN A 72 -14.51 16.38 -12.42
CA GLN A 72 -15.50 17.25 -13.03
C GLN A 72 -16.91 16.70 -12.98
N ILE A 73 -17.10 15.37 -13.14
CA ILE A 73 -18.41 14.71 -13.00
C ILE A 73 -18.98 14.94 -11.59
N TYR A 74 -18.13 15.02 -10.57
CA TYR A 74 -18.52 15.31 -9.19
C TYR A 74 -18.57 16.82 -8.87
N GLY A 75 -18.35 17.68 -9.85
CA GLY A 75 -18.39 19.14 -9.69
C GLY A 75 -17.14 19.77 -9.11
N PHE A 76 -15.98 19.08 -9.18
CA PHE A 76 -14.71 19.58 -8.67
C PHE A 76 -13.72 19.87 -9.81
N ASP A 77 -12.96 20.96 -9.66
CA ASP A 77 -11.88 21.34 -10.55
C ASP A 77 -10.53 21.07 -9.88
N ILE A 78 -9.96 19.90 -10.12
CA ILE A 78 -8.64 19.48 -9.62
C ILE A 78 -7.50 19.86 -10.54
N SER A 79 -7.72 20.68 -11.55
CA SER A 79 -6.67 21.19 -12.46
C SER A 79 -5.61 22.02 -11.73
N ARG A 80 -5.99 22.65 -10.66
CA ARG A 80 -5.22 23.60 -9.84
C ARG A 80 -4.95 23.08 -8.42
N PRO A 81 -3.99 23.69 -7.70
CA PRO A 81 -3.77 23.42 -6.28
C PRO A 81 -5.04 23.63 -5.42
N ALA A 82 -5.15 22.86 -4.36
CA ALA A 82 -6.22 23.00 -3.36
C ALA A 82 -6.07 24.30 -2.56
N LYS A 83 -7.19 24.98 -2.30
CA LYS A 83 -7.22 26.26 -1.57
C LYS A 83 -7.77 26.12 -0.15
N THR A 84 -8.54 25.09 0.12
CA THR A 84 -9.20 24.87 1.41
C THR A 84 -8.93 23.46 1.92
N ALA A 85 -9.19 23.21 3.20
CA ALA A 85 -9.12 21.87 3.81
C ALA A 85 -10.00 20.86 3.07
N LYS A 86 -11.24 21.26 2.76
CA LYS A 86 -12.18 20.42 2.01
C LYS A 86 -11.63 20.05 0.63
N GLU A 87 -11.05 21.01 -0.08
CA GLU A 87 -10.42 20.74 -1.38
C GLU A 87 -9.21 19.81 -1.22
N ALA A 88 -8.31 20.07 -0.26
CA ALA A 88 -7.13 19.25 -0.05
C ALA A 88 -7.48 17.78 0.22
N ILE A 89 -8.45 17.53 1.09
CA ILE A 89 -8.98 16.18 1.37
C ILE A 89 -9.55 15.55 0.11
N GLN A 90 -10.36 16.30 -0.64
CA GLN A 90 -11.05 15.75 -1.81
C GLN A 90 -10.11 15.50 -2.97
N TRP A 91 -9.11 16.39 -3.24
CA TRP A 91 -8.10 16.21 -4.28
C TRP A 91 -7.24 14.99 -4.00
N MET A 92 -6.74 14.88 -2.77
CA MET A 92 -5.99 13.71 -2.31
C MET A 92 -6.81 12.41 -2.47
N TYR A 93 -8.08 12.43 -2.11
CA TYR A 93 -8.94 11.26 -2.23
C TYR A 93 -9.22 10.87 -3.68
N PHE A 94 -9.32 11.81 -4.62
CA PHE A 94 -9.42 11.48 -6.05
C PHE A 94 -8.16 10.77 -6.56
N GLY A 95 -6.97 11.21 -6.14
CA GLY A 95 -5.72 10.51 -6.45
C GLY A 95 -5.72 9.08 -5.93
N TYR A 96 -6.13 8.90 -4.68
CA TYR A 96 -6.26 7.59 -4.05
C TYR A 96 -7.24 6.65 -4.79
N LEU A 97 -8.42 7.15 -5.16
CA LEU A 97 -9.40 6.37 -5.92
C LEU A 97 -8.90 5.94 -7.30
N ALA A 98 -8.19 6.83 -7.99
CA ALA A 98 -7.60 6.52 -9.28
C ALA A 98 -6.53 5.42 -9.16
N ALA A 99 -5.68 5.49 -8.14
CA ALA A 99 -4.68 4.47 -7.85
C ALA A 99 -5.32 3.11 -7.56
N ILE A 100 -6.33 3.04 -6.68
CA ILE A 100 -7.08 1.80 -6.41
C ILE A 100 -7.61 1.18 -7.69
N LYS A 101 -8.18 2.00 -8.58
CA LYS A 101 -8.78 1.52 -9.83
C LYS A 101 -7.76 0.91 -10.77
N THR A 102 -6.57 1.47 -10.85
CA THR A 102 -5.53 0.99 -11.78
C THR A 102 -4.71 -0.15 -11.21
N GLN A 103 -4.44 -0.15 -9.92
CA GLN A 103 -3.63 -1.17 -9.28
C GLN A 103 -4.37 -2.51 -9.13
N ASN A 104 -5.68 -2.47 -8.97
CA ASN A 104 -6.56 -3.65 -8.90
C ASN A 104 -6.07 -4.77 -7.96
N GLY A 105 -5.34 -4.38 -6.92
CA GLY A 105 -4.76 -5.29 -5.93
C GLY A 105 -5.28 -5.05 -4.52
N ALA A 106 -4.61 -5.61 -3.55
CA ALA A 106 -4.80 -5.30 -2.14
C ALA A 106 -3.65 -4.41 -1.64
N ALA A 107 -3.79 -3.91 -0.41
CA ALA A 107 -2.78 -3.08 0.24
C ALA A 107 -2.65 -1.69 -0.41
N MET A 108 -3.80 -1.06 -0.62
CA MET A 108 -3.90 0.31 -1.12
C MET A 108 -3.81 1.29 0.04
N SER A 109 -2.60 1.43 0.60
CA SER A 109 -2.34 2.29 1.75
C SER A 109 -2.39 3.76 1.37
N ILE A 110 -2.87 4.60 2.30
CA ILE A 110 -2.95 6.05 2.10
C ILE A 110 -1.66 6.77 2.57
N GLY A 111 -0.90 6.12 3.45
CA GLY A 111 0.31 6.67 4.02
C GLY A 111 0.09 7.72 5.09
N ARG A 112 1.12 8.55 5.32
CA ARG A 112 1.14 9.57 6.37
C ARG A 112 0.63 10.91 5.82
N VAL A 113 -0.66 11.19 6.02
CA VAL A 113 -1.33 12.38 5.48
C VAL A 113 -1.84 13.36 6.55
N ALA A 114 -1.81 12.99 7.83
CA ALA A 114 -2.37 13.81 8.91
C ALA A 114 -1.70 15.19 9.00
N THR A 115 -0.38 15.24 9.06
CA THR A 115 0.39 16.51 9.13
C THR A 115 0.16 17.38 7.90
N PHE A 116 0.10 16.78 6.71
CA PHE A 116 -0.21 17.50 5.47
C PHE A 116 -1.60 18.13 5.52
N LEU A 117 -2.62 17.38 5.90
CA LEU A 117 -3.99 17.88 6.00
C LEU A 117 -4.14 18.94 7.08
N ASP A 118 -3.40 18.80 8.18
CA ASP A 118 -3.45 19.75 9.30
C ASP A 118 -3.03 21.16 8.87
N ILE A 119 -2.11 21.31 7.92
CA ILE A 119 -1.71 22.62 7.37
C ILE A 119 -2.92 23.35 6.78
N TYR A 120 -3.76 22.66 6.01
CA TYR A 120 -4.95 23.25 5.42
C TYR A 120 -6.06 23.46 6.45
N ILE A 121 -6.27 22.49 7.32
CA ILE A 121 -7.30 22.55 8.38
C ILE A 121 -7.00 23.70 9.34
N GLN A 122 -5.77 23.78 9.86
CA GLN A 122 -5.40 24.84 10.79
C GLN A 122 -5.51 26.23 10.16
N ARG A 123 -5.07 26.35 8.90
CA ARG A 123 -5.21 27.62 8.16
C ARG A 123 -6.67 28.04 8.00
N ASP A 124 -7.57 27.11 7.72
CA ASP A 124 -9.00 27.42 7.53
C ASP A 124 -9.69 27.70 8.89
N LEU A 125 -9.24 27.04 9.99
CA LEU A 125 -9.65 27.38 11.36
C LEU A 125 -9.21 28.80 11.75
N ASP A 126 -7.93 29.14 11.51
CA ASP A 126 -7.37 30.46 11.85
C ASP A 126 -8.08 31.61 11.09
N LYS A 127 -8.60 31.32 9.90
CA LYS A 127 -9.39 32.27 9.11
C LYS A 127 -10.90 32.27 9.44
N GLY A 128 -11.33 31.39 10.34
CA GLY A 128 -12.75 31.25 10.67
C GLY A 128 -13.60 30.72 9.50
N ILE A 129 -12.98 30.00 8.55
CA ILE A 129 -13.68 29.38 7.41
C ILE A 129 -14.42 28.13 7.86
N ILE A 130 -13.84 27.41 8.84
CA ILE A 130 -14.42 26.19 9.45
C ILE A 130 -14.32 26.28 10.97
N THR A 131 -15.12 25.50 11.66
CA THR A 131 -15.04 25.27 13.12
C THR A 131 -14.25 24.00 13.43
N GLU A 132 -13.94 23.76 14.73
CA GLU A 132 -13.28 22.51 15.16
C GLU A 132 -14.18 21.30 14.92
N GLU A 133 -15.49 21.44 15.09
CA GLU A 133 -16.49 20.41 14.82
C GLU A 133 -16.51 20.06 13.33
N GLU A 134 -16.52 21.06 12.45
CA GLU A 134 -16.46 20.85 11.01
C GLU A 134 -15.14 20.22 10.56
N ALA A 135 -14.03 20.57 11.22
CA ALA A 135 -12.72 19.94 10.97
C ALA A 135 -12.73 18.46 11.33
N GLN A 136 -13.33 18.09 12.48
CA GLN A 136 -13.52 16.69 12.87
C GLN A 136 -14.45 15.95 11.89
N GLU A 137 -15.57 16.56 11.53
CA GLU A 137 -16.53 15.97 10.59
C GLU A 137 -15.90 15.67 9.22
N MET A 138 -15.04 16.54 8.71
CA MET A 138 -14.30 16.29 7.45
C MET A 138 -13.40 15.07 7.57
N ILE A 139 -12.71 14.87 8.68
CA ILE A 139 -11.86 13.69 8.91
C ILE A 139 -12.70 12.43 9.12
N ASP A 140 -13.84 12.52 9.81
CA ASP A 140 -14.78 11.42 9.94
C ASP A 140 -15.33 11.00 8.56
N HIS A 141 -15.69 11.94 7.70
CA HIS A 141 -16.13 11.66 6.34
C HIS A 141 -15.05 11.02 5.49
N LEU A 142 -13.79 11.45 5.60
CA LEU A 142 -12.67 10.81 4.90
C LEU A 142 -12.47 9.37 5.38
N THR A 143 -12.51 9.14 6.70
CA THR A 143 -12.40 7.81 7.29
C THR A 143 -13.57 6.91 6.86
N MET A 144 -14.77 7.45 6.80
CA MET A 144 -15.95 6.73 6.27
C MET A 144 -15.73 6.30 4.82
N LYS A 145 -15.17 7.17 3.98
CA LYS A 145 -14.84 6.83 2.59
C LYS A 145 -13.84 5.68 2.49
N PHE A 146 -12.82 5.63 3.36
CA PHE A 146 -11.90 4.48 3.43
C PHE A 146 -12.60 3.18 3.83
N ARG A 147 -13.60 3.24 4.72
CA ARG A 147 -14.43 2.07 5.08
C ARG A 147 -15.34 1.60 3.94
N MET A 148 -15.76 2.51 3.08
CA MET A 148 -16.70 2.23 1.99
C MET A 148 -16.03 1.81 0.69
N VAL A 149 -14.80 2.26 0.44
CA VAL A 149 -14.11 2.01 -0.82
C VAL A 149 -13.83 0.52 -1.01
N LYS A 150 -14.22 0.01 -2.18
CA LYS A 150 -14.07 -1.39 -2.57
C LYS A 150 -13.67 -1.46 -4.03
N PHE A 151 -13.08 -2.58 -4.42
CA PHE A 151 -12.90 -2.94 -5.81
C PHE A 151 -13.34 -4.40 -6.04
N ALA A 152 -13.76 -4.70 -7.26
CA ALA A 152 -14.28 -6.01 -7.59
C ALA A 152 -13.18 -7.07 -7.58
N ARG A 153 -13.43 -8.18 -6.87
CA ARG A 153 -12.57 -9.36 -6.83
C ARG A 153 -13.34 -10.60 -7.21
N ILE A 154 -12.62 -11.61 -7.66
CA ILE A 154 -13.23 -12.91 -7.90
C ILE A 154 -13.66 -13.56 -6.58
N PRO A 155 -14.77 -14.34 -6.55
CA PRO A 155 -15.31 -14.90 -5.31
C PRO A 155 -14.33 -15.73 -4.50
N SER A 156 -13.41 -16.45 -5.15
CA SER A 156 -12.39 -17.25 -4.46
C SER A 156 -11.43 -16.43 -3.60
N TYR A 157 -11.19 -15.18 -3.95
CA TYR A 157 -10.40 -14.25 -3.13
C TYR A 157 -11.18 -13.76 -1.93
N ASN A 158 -12.44 -13.42 -2.12
CA ASN A 158 -13.28 -12.99 -1.03
C ASN A 158 -13.44 -14.06 0.04
N GLN A 159 -13.50 -15.34 -0.36
CA GLN A 159 -13.47 -16.45 0.57
C GLN A 159 -12.15 -16.58 1.33
N LEU A 160 -11.01 -16.36 0.64
CA LEU A 160 -9.69 -16.47 1.26
C LEU A 160 -9.45 -15.40 2.33
N PHE A 161 -9.99 -14.19 2.12
CA PHE A 161 -9.76 -13.03 2.98
C PHE A 161 -11.00 -12.60 3.78
N SER A 162 -12.04 -13.42 3.81
CA SER A 162 -13.30 -13.14 4.53
C SER A 162 -13.95 -11.82 4.11
N GLY A 163 -13.88 -11.50 2.83
CA GLY A 163 -14.40 -10.27 2.24
C GLY A 163 -13.47 -9.68 1.18
N ASP A 164 -13.63 -8.41 0.89
CA ASP A 164 -12.87 -7.66 -0.10
C ASP A 164 -12.16 -6.43 0.50
N PRO A 165 -11.28 -6.60 1.51
CA PRO A 165 -10.58 -5.48 2.13
C PRO A 165 -9.64 -4.83 1.11
N VAL A 166 -9.56 -3.49 1.16
CA VAL A 166 -8.60 -2.71 0.37
C VAL A 166 -7.26 -2.61 1.11
N TRP A 167 -7.27 -2.79 2.43
CA TRP A 167 -6.17 -2.55 3.35
C TRP A 167 -5.60 -1.14 3.18
N ALA A 168 -6.49 -0.17 3.38
CA ALA A 168 -6.16 1.24 3.39
C ALA A 168 -5.44 1.59 4.70
N THR A 169 -4.13 1.35 4.74
CA THR A 169 -3.33 1.70 5.91
C THR A 169 -3.11 3.20 5.97
N LEU A 170 -3.41 3.78 7.11
CA LEU A 170 -3.23 5.19 7.44
C LEU A 170 -2.18 5.31 8.52
N ASP A 171 -1.09 6.00 8.22
CA ASP A 171 0.01 6.21 9.15
C ASP A 171 -0.13 7.54 9.88
N LEU A 172 0.05 7.52 11.19
CA LEU A 172 -0.03 8.68 12.07
C LEU A 172 1.28 8.91 12.82
N ALA A 173 1.53 10.15 13.17
CA ALA A 173 2.69 10.56 13.98
C ALA A 173 4.05 10.32 13.29
N GLY A 174 5.02 9.78 14.04
CA GLY A 174 6.41 9.63 13.60
C GLY A 174 7.24 10.89 13.79
N ILE A 175 8.51 10.82 13.40
CA ILE A 175 9.49 11.90 13.51
C ILE A 175 9.88 12.41 12.13
N GLY A 176 9.84 13.72 11.93
CA GLY A 176 10.21 14.38 10.68
C GLY A 176 11.70 14.42 10.42
N VAL A 177 12.08 14.95 9.25
CA VAL A 177 13.47 15.10 8.80
C VAL A 177 14.32 15.96 9.72
N ASP A 178 13.69 16.92 10.38
CA ASP A 178 14.33 17.85 11.30
C ASP A 178 14.34 17.36 12.77
N GLY A 179 13.95 16.12 13.00
CA GLY A 179 13.88 15.50 14.34
C GLY A 179 12.68 15.91 15.18
N ARG A 180 11.79 16.76 14.66
CA ARG A 180 10.56 17.13 15.36
C ARG A 180 9.47 16.07 15.18
N SER A 181 8.64 15.94 16.22
CA SER A 181 7.42 15.13 16.10
C SER A 181 6.51 15.64 15.00
N MET A 182 5.98 14.72 14.20
CA MET A 182 5.00 14.99 13.17
C MET A 182 3.55 14.99 13.68
N VAL A 183 3.37 14.78 14.98
CA VAL A 183 2.03 14.80 15.61
C VAL A 183 1.41 16.19 15.49
N THR A 184 0.19 16.23 14.96
CA THR A 184 -0.64 17.42 14.83
C THR A 184 -2.03 17.17 15.43
N LYS A 185 -2.88 18.18 15.48
CA LYS A 185 -4.28 18.01 15.87
C LYS A 185 -5.02 17.00 15.01
N THR A 186 -4.65 16.90 13.74
CA THR A 186 -5.30 15.97 12.80
C THR A 186 -4.96 14.51 13.09
N ASP A 187 -3.81 14.21 13.69
CA ASP A 187 -3.55 12.86 14.22
C ASP A 187 -4.54 12.49 15.34
N PHE A 188 -4.80 13.42 16.25
CA PHE A 188 -5.84 13.21 17.27
C PHE A 188 -7.23 13.07 16.65
N ARG A 189 -7.57 13.85 15.60
CA ARG A 189 -8.86 13.75 14.92
C ARG A 189 -9.04 12.37 14.27
N PHE A 190 -8.02 11.82 13.63
CA PHE A 190 -8.07 10.46 13.08
C PHE A 190 -8.27 9.40 14.17
N LEU A 191 -7.57 9.50 15.30
CA LEU A 191 -7.82 8.60 16.42
C LEU A 191 -9.23 8.75 16.99
N HIS A 192 -9.74 9.98 17.06
CA HIS A 192 -11.09 10.27 17.55
C HIS A 192 -12.20 9.71 16.65
N THR A 193 -11.92 9.45 15.37
CA THR A 193 -12.87 8.77 14.48
C THR A 193 -13.27 7.38 14.99
N LEU A 194 -12.38 6.71 15.74
CA LEU A 194 -12.69 5.41 16.34
C LEU A 194 -13.70 5.52 17.48
N GLU A 195 -13.81 6.67 18.12
CA GLU A 195 -14.87 6.96 19.11
C GLU A 195 -16.16 7.34 18.41
N ASN A 196 -16.11 8.23 17.41
CA ASN A 196 -17.30 8.74 16.72
C ASN A 196 -18.01 7.66 15.89
N MET A 197 -17.25 6.78 15.24
CA MET A 197 -17.79 5.78 14.31
C MET A 197 -17.60 4.33 14.78
N GLY A 198 -16.97 4.13 15.94
CA GLY A 198 -16.63 2.81 16.47
C GLY A 198 -15.42 2.15 15.76
N PRO A 199 -14.91 1.06 16.37
CA PRO A 199 -13.77 0.32 15.86
C PRO A 199 -14.06 -0.29 14.48
N SER A 200 -13.01 -0.36 13.65
CA SER A 200 -13.11 -0.95 12.31
C SER A 200 -11.74 -1.44 11.86
N PRO A 201 -11.65 -2.52 11.08
CA PRO A 201 -10.41 -2.93 10.45
C PRO A 201 -9.94 -1.99 9.33
N GLU A 202 -10.82 -1.11 8.83
CA GLU A 202 -10.51 -0.15 7.78
C GLU A 202 -10.87 1.29 8.23
N PRO A 203 -9.98 2.27 8.00
CA PRO A 203 -8.58 2.10 7.61
C PRO A 203 -7.81 1.35 8.70
N ASN A 204 -6.77 0.61 8.32
CA ASN A 204 -5.81 0.08 9.28
C ASN A 204 -4.96 1.25 9.80
N ILE A 205 -5.27 1.72 11.00
CA ILE A 205 -4.54 2.86 11.59
C ILE A 205 -3.24 2.35 12.23
N THR A 206 -2.11 2.88 11.74
CA THR A 206 -0.78 2.58 12.27
C THR A 206 -0.16 3.84 12.89
N VAL A 207 0.18 3.78 14.15
CA VAL A 207 0.96 4.84 14.81
C VAL A 207 2.44 4.53 14.62
N LEU A 208 3.17 5.44 13.97
CA LEU A 208 4.63 5.41 13.87
C LEU A 208 5.18 5.90 15.20
N TYR A 209 5.39 4.95 16.12
CA TYR A 209 5.78 5.24 17.50
C TYR A 209 7.26 5.58 17.60
N SER A 210 7.55 6.67 18.31
CA SER A 210 8.89 7.02 18.78
C SER A 210 8.85 7.40 20.25
N SER A 211 9.96 7.17 20.95
CA SER A 211 10.13 7.65 22.33
C SER A 211 9.95 9.17 22.44
N ASP A 212 10.27 9.90 21.38
CA ASP A 212 10.25 11.36 21.33
C ASP A 212 8.87 11.96 20.99
N LEU A 213 7.86 11.13 20.78
CA LEU A 213 6.49 11.63 20.57
C LEU A 213 5.96 12.32 21.84
N PRO A 214 5.08 13.34 21.69
CA PRO A 214 4.45 14.02 22.81
C PRO A 214 3.71 13.06 23.74
N GLU A 215 3.93 13.20 25.06
CA GLU A 215 3.34 12.32 26.06
C GLU A 215 1.80 12.29 26.04
N ASN A 216 1.15 13.43 25.76
CA ASN A 216 -0.29 13.51 25.62
C ASN A 216 -0.81 12.68 24.44
N PHE A 217 -0.08 12.66 23.33
CA PHE A 217 -0.43 11.83 22.16
C PHE A 217 -0.26 10.35 22.48
N LYS A 218 0.89 9.96 23.06
CA LYS A 218 1.14 8.56 23.45
C LYS A 218 0.05 8.02 24.39
N LYS A 219 -0.34 8.82 25.39
CA LYS A 219 -1.40 8.46 26.33
C LYS A 219 -2.75 8.34 25.65
N TYR A 220 -3.09 9.28 24.77
CA TYR A 220 -4.36 9.24 24.04
C TYR A 220 -4.44 8.05 23.08
N ALA A 221 -3.39 7.81 22.30
CA ALA A 221 -3.32 6.66 21.40
C ALA A 221 -3.44 5.33 22.16
N ALA A 222 -2.75 5.19 23.31
CA ALA A 222 -2.85 4.02 24.16
C ALA A 222 -4.27 3.81 24.73
N ASP A 223 -4.92 4.88 25.17
CA ASP A 223 -6.30 4.82 25.68
C ASP A 223 -7.29 4.38 24.60
N ILE A 224 -7.21 4.98 23.40
CA ILE A 224 -8.01 4.55 22.24
C ILE A 224 -7.72 3.08 21.88
N SER A 225 -6.44 2.67 21.90
CA SER A 225 -6.04 1.28 21.63
C SER A 225 -6.70 0.30 22.58
N ILE A 226 -6.68 0.61 23.89
CA ILE A 226 -7.29 -0.23 24.93
C ILE A 226 -8.81 -0.36 24.73
N ARG A 227 -9.47 0.74 24.37
CA ARG A 227 -10.92 0.77 24.22
C ARG A 227 -11.42 0.17 22.89
N THR A 228 -10.62 0.22 21.83
CA THR A 228 -11.09 -0.14 20.48
C THR A 228 -10.40 -1.32 19.84
N SER A 229 -9.18 -1.67 20.30
CA SER A 229 -8.30 -2.68 19.66
C SER A 229 -8.11 -2.45 18.14
N SER A 230 -8.13 -1.19 17.68
CA SER A 230 -8.14 -0.82 16.26
C SER A 230 -6.91 -0.01 15.83
N ILE A 231 -5.85 -0.02 16.62
CA ILE A 231 -4.59 0.69 16.34
C ILE A 231 -3.44 -0.31 16.31
N GLN A 232 -2.61 -0.21 15.29
CA GLN A 232 -1.33 -0.88 15.15
C GLN A 232 -0.20 0.10 15.48
N TYR A 233 0.93 -0.40 15.92
CA TYR A 233 2.12 0.40 16.21
C TYR A 233 3.33 -0.14 15.45
N GLU A 234 4.08 0.76 14.83
CA GLU A 234 5.39 0.48 14.24
C GLU A 234 6.45 1.35 14.94
N ASN A 235 7.62 0.81 15.16
CA ASN A 235 8.68 1.52 15.88
C ASN A 235 9.46 2.44 14.91
N ASP A 236 9.12 3.73 14.90
CA ASP A 236 9.73 4.74 14.03
C ASP A 236 11.25 4.91 14.31
N ASP A 237 11.68 4.74 15.58
CA ASP A 237 13.10 4.84 15.96
C ASP A 237 13.95 3.75 15.28
N VAL A 238 13.34 2.60 14.94
CA VAL A 238 14.00 1.49 14.25
C VAL A 238 13.80 1.56 12.74
N MET A 239 12.60 1.96 12.30
CA MET A 239 12.24 1.96 10.88
C MET A 239 12.88 3.12 10.11
N LYS A 240 12.86 4.33 10.66
CA LYS A 240 13.37 5.53 10.02
C LYS A 240 14.84 5.45 9.57
N PRO A 241 15.79 4.90 10.34
CA PRO A 241 17.17 4.73 9.90
C PRO A 241 17.33 3.87 8.64
N VAL A 242 16.39 2.98 8.37
CA VAL A 242 16.41 2.07 7.21
C VAL A 242 15.66 2.65 6.02
N TRP A 243 14.46 3.21 6.26
CA TRP A 243 13.51 3.60 5.23
C TRP A 243 13.49 5.10 4.92
N GLY A 244 14.21 5.91 5.72
CA GLY A 244 14.23 7.36 5.57
C GLY A 244 13.06 8.06 6.27
N ASP A 245 12.88 9.34 5.97
CA ASP A 245 11.99 10.22 6.72
C ASP A 245 10.52 10.17 6.26
N ASP A 246 10.27 9.77 5.02
CA ASP A 246 8.92 9.74 4.44
C ASP A 246 8.58 8.33 3.90
N TYR A 247 8.60 7.39 4.81
CA TYR A 247 8.09 6.04 4.55
C TYR A 247 6.65 5.91 5.03
N ALA A 248 5.98 4.90 4.50
CA ALA A 248 4.64 4.50 4.91
C ALA A 248 4.58 2.98 5.12
N ILE A 249 3.59 2.53 5.87
CA ILE A 249 3.32 1.10 6.03
C ILE A 249 2.33 0.65 4.97
N CYS A 250 2.79 -0.28 4.14
CA CYS A 250 1.94 -0.95 3.16
C CYS A 250 1.22 -2.14 3.80
N CYS A 251 -0.09 -2.23 3.61
CA CYS A 251 -0.91 -3.32 4.13
C CYS A 251 -0.86 -3.37 5.66
N CYS A 252 -0.15 -4.34 6.22
CA CYS A 252 -0.10 -4.57 7.66
C CYS A 252 1.18 -4.03 8.30
N VAL A 253 2.36 -4.40 7.74
CA VAL A 253 3.67 -4.22 8.42
C VAL A 253 4.82 -3.93 7.46
N SER A 254 4.59 -3.84 6.17
CA SER A 254 5.65 -3.67 5.19
C SER A 254 5.93 -2.20 4.94
N ALA A 255 7.14 -1.73 5.22
CA ALA A 255 7.52 -0.36 4.92
C ALA A 255 7.89 -0.16 3.45
N THR A 256 7.60 1.03 2.93
CA THR A 256 8.02 1.51 1.61
C THR A 256 8.15 3.03 1.62
N LYS A 257 9.02 3.59 0.81
CA LYS A 257 9.12 5.06 0.68
C LYS A 257 7.95 5.60 -0.12
N THR A 258 7.24 6.56 0.47
CA THR A 258 6.04 7.15 -0.12
C THR A 258 6.37 7.81 -1.46
N GLY A 259 5.65 7.39 -2.51
CA GLY A 259 5.82 7.96 -3.84
C GLY A 259 7.16 7.65 -4.53
N LYS A 260 8.00 6.78 -3.98
CA LYS A 260 9.35 6.49 -4.51
C LYS A 260 9.66 5.04 -4.75
N GLU A 261 9.05 4.14 -4.00
CA GLU A 261 9.35 2.72 -4.09
C GLU A 261 8.10 1.90 -4.33
N MET A 262 8.32 0.77 -4.98
CA MET A 262 7.32 -0.27 -5.17
C MET A 262 7.79 -1.54 -4.45
N GLN A 263 6.89 -2.17 -3.70
CA GLN A 263 7.16 -3.44 -3.07
C GLN A 263 6.42 -4.56 -3.80
N PHE A 264 7.14 -5.38 -4.54
CA PHE A 264 6.57 -6.57 -5.14
C PHE A 264 6.24 -7.60 -4.07
N PHE A 265 5.00 -8.04 -4.05
CA PHE A 265 4.54 -9.04 -3.09
C PHE A 265 3.53 -9.97 -3.76
N GLY A 266 3.99 -11.15 -4.17
CA GLY A 266 3.22 -11.96 -5.08
C GLY A 266 2.59 -13.23 -4.52
N ALA A 267 3.17 -13.88 -3.51
CA ALA A 267 2.73 -15.21 -3.13
C ALA A 267 3.07 -15.61 -1.69
N ARG A 268 2.41 -16.67 -1.23
CA ARG A 268 2.73 -17.37 0.02
C ARG A 268 3.04 -18.82 -0.26
N ALA A 269 4.12 -19.33 0.33
CA ALA A 269 4.46 -20.75 0.36
C ALA A 269 3.92 -21.41 1.64
N ASN A 270 3.38 -22.60 1.51
CA ASN A 270 2.86 -23.37 2.63
C ASN A 270 3.94 -24.33 3.16
N LEU A 271 4.72 -23.87 4.15
CA LEU A 271 5.83 -24.63 4.74
C LEU A 271 5.38 -25.91 5.45
N ALA A 272 4.23 -25.89 6.14
CA ALA A 272 3.66 -27.08 6.76
C ALA A 272 3.31 -28.15 5.72
N LYS A 273 2.82 -27.73 4.56
CA LYS A 273 2.55 -28.67 3.46
C LYS A 273 3.84 -29.18 2.82
N CYS A 274 4.90 -28.36 2.78
CA CYS A 274 6.23 -28.78 2.37
C CYS A 274 6.76 -29.91 3.26
N LEU A 275 6.61 -29.79 4.57
CA LEU A 275 6.95 -30.87 5.52
C LEU A 275 6.14 -32.15 5.28
N LEU A 276 4.86 -32.04 5.02
CA LEU A 276 4.05 -33.22 4.65
C LEU A 276 4.53 -33.87 3.35
N TYR A 277 4.96 -33.10 2.37
CA TYR A 277 5.55 -33.64 1.15
C TYR A 277 6.89 -34.31 1.42
N ALA A 278 7.71 -33.73 2.31
CA ALA A 278 8.96 -34.33 2.73
C ALA A 278 8.76 -35.72 3.31
N ILE A 279 7.80 -35.89 4.22
CA ILE A 279 7.46 -37.18 4.83
C ILE A 279 6.89 -38.18 3.80
N ASN A 280 6.05 -37.69 2.86
CA ASN A 280 5.34 -38.54 1.91
C ASN A 280 6.06 -38.73 0.56
N GLY A 281 7.36 -38.42 0.45
CA GLY A 281 8.14 -38.62 -0.78
C GLY A 281 7.68 -37.74 -1.95
N GLY A 282 7.23 -36.53 -1.67
CA GLY A 282 6.78 -35.55 -2.65
C GLY A 282 5.32 -35.70 -3.10
N VAL A 283 4.57 -36.59 -2.48
CA VAL A 283 3.17 -36.90 -2.84
C VAL A 283 2.20 -36.07 -2.01
N ASP A 284 1.25 -35.42 -2.65
CA ASP A 284 0.15 -34.72 -1.96
C ASP A 284 -0.83 -35.73 -1.32
N CYS A 285 -1.03 -35.62 0.00
CA CYS A 285 -1.86 -36.55 0.76
C CYS A 285 -3.31 -36.57 0.30
N LYS A 286 -3.85 -35.47 -0.23
CA LYS A 286 -5.24 -35.34 -0.64
C LYS A 286 -5.47 -35.78 -2.09
N SER A 287 -4.67 -35.25 -3.03
CA SER A 287 -4.82 -35.54 -4.46
C SER A 287 -4.11 -36.84 -4.88
N LYS A 288 -3.20 -37.37 -4.05
CA LYS A 288 -2.34 -38.54 -4.35
C LYS A 288 -1.42 -38.33 -5.56
N GLN A 289 -1.21 -37.10 -5.95
CA GLN A 289 -0.32 -36.73 -7.07
C GLN A 289 1.10 -36.46 -6.59
N GLN A 290 2.08 -36.83 -7.40
CA GLN A 290 3.46 -36.39 -7.21
C GLN A 290 3.53 -34.89 -7.51
N VAL A 291 3.99 -34.08 -6.54
CA VAL A 291 4.07 -32.63 -6.64
C VAL A 291 5.50 -32.13 -6.58
N GLY A 292 6.26 -32.63 -5.61
CA GLY A 292 7.68 -32.28 -5.41
C GLY A 292 8.64 -33.37 -5.86
N PRO A 293 9.93 -33.27 -5.52
CA PRO A 293 10.92 -34.32 -5.73
C PRO A 293 10.42 -35.67 -5.23
N SER A 294 10.69 -36.71 -6.03
CA SER A 294 10.24 -38.07 -5.73
C SER A 294 11.33 -38.87 -5.05
N TYR A 295 11.02 -39.41 -3.88
CA TYR A 295 11.85 -40.37 -3.15
C TYR A 295 10.99 -41.26 -2.28
N LYS A 296 11.59 -42.27 -1.63
CA LYS A 296 10.88 -43.20 -0.79
C LYS A 296 10.27 -42.48 0.43
N PRO A 297 8.94 -42.59 0.65
CA PRO A 297 8.31 -42.00 1.84
C PRO A 297 8.91 -42.55 3.13
N ILE A 298 8.83 -41.78 4.21
CA ILE A 298 9.18 -42.27 5.54
C ILE A 298 8.05 -43.18 5.99
N MET A 299 8.37 -44.46 6.23
CA MET A 299 7.40 -45.50 6.59
C MET A 299 7.59 -46.03 8.01
N SER A 300 8.54 -45.48 8.77
CA SER A 300 8.81 -45.84 10.14
C SER A 300 7.64 -45.48 11.08
N GLU A 301 7.44 -46.26 12.10
CA GLU A 301 6.41 -45.99 13.13
C GLU A 301 6.71 -44.71 13.92
N TYR A 302 8.00 -44.40 14.09
CA TYR A 302 8.49 -43.19 14.72
C TYR A 302 9.30 -42.39 13.71
N LEU A 303 9.06 -41.07 13.67
CA LEU A 303 9.82 -40.16 12.81
C LEU A 303 11.17 -39.88 13.45
N ASP A 304 12.25 -40.17 12.73
CA ASP A 304 13.59 -39.76 13.08
C ASP A 304 13.80 -38.30 12.65
N TYR A 305 14.33 -37.46 13.54
CA TYR A 305 14.48 -36.04 13.29
C TYR A 305 15.44 -35.78 12.12
N ASP A 306 16.59 -36.43 12.10
CA ASP A 306 17.61 -36.20 11.09
C ASP A 306 17.14 -36.64 9.70
N GLU A 307 16.44 -37.80 9.63
CA GLU A 307 15.84 -38.26 8.38
C GLU A 307 14.76 -37.32 7.86
N VAL A 308 13.90 -36.76 8.74
CA VAL A 308 12.86 -35.83 8.37
C VAL A 308 13.49 -34.53 7.87
N MET A 309 14.52 -34.02 8.55
CA MET A 309 15.17 -32.77 8.17
C MET A 309 15.93 -32.89 6.85
N GLU A 310 16.65 -33.98 6.61
CA GLU A 310 17.31 -34.23 5.32
C GLU A 310 16.31 -34.16 4.15
N LYS A 311 15.15 -34.82 4.29
CA LYS A 311 14.10 -34.81 3.26
C LYS A 311 13.40 -33.47 3.16
N TYR A 312 13.26 -32.76 4.28
CA TYR A 312 12.68 -31.44 4.30
C TYR A 312 13.55 -30.42 3.59
N ASP A 313 14.87 -30.48 3.75
CA ASP A 313 15.81 -29.59 3.07
C ASP A 313 15.74 -29.79 1.55
N VAL A 314 15.74 -31.05 1.06
CA VAL A 314 15.53 -31.33 -0.38
C VAL A 314 14.21 -30.76 -0.90
N MET A 315 13.14 -30.88 -0.11
CA MET A 315 11.83 -30.36 -0.49
C MET A 315 11.77 -28.85 -0.44
N MET A 316 12.48 -28.22 0.52
CA MET A 316 12.62 -26.77 0.64
C MET A 316 13.41 -26.19 -0.50
N ASP A 317 14.53 -26.77 -0.89
CA ASP A 317 15.32 -26.31 -2.06
C ASP A 317 14.44 -26.28 -3.31
N TRP A 318 13.71 -27.35 -3.58
CA TRP A 318 12.76 -27.39 -4.68
C TRP A 318 11.67 -26.31 -4.57
N LEU A 319 11.11 -26.10 -3.37
CA LEU A 319 10.05 -25.13 -3.14
C LEU A 319 10.57 -23.68 -3.34
N VAL A 320 11.79 -23.39 -2.85
CA VAL A 320 12.42 -22.08 -3.00
C VAL A 320 12.68 -21.78 -4.48
N ASP A 321 13.25 -22.73 -5.21
CA ASP A 321 13.49 -22.58 -6.65
C ASP A 321 12.17 -22.33 -7.40
N LEU A 322 11.15 -23.11 -7.12
CA LEU A 322 9.84 -22.94 -7.72
C LEU A 322 9.24 -21.57 -7.39
N TYR A 323 9.36 -21.16 -6.12
CA TYR A 323 8.83 -19.88 -5.62
C TYR A 323 9.52 -18.69 -6.29
N VAL A 324 10.84 -18.65 -6.24
CA VAL A 324 11.64 -17.55 -6.80
C VAL A 324 11.45 -17.44 -8.31
N ASN A 325 11.54 -18.55 -9.04
CA ASN A 325 11.36 -18.56 -10.49
C ASN A 325 9.94 -18.11 -10.89
N THR A 326 8.93 -18.52 -10.14
CA THR A 326 7.54 -18.11 -10.39
C THR A 326 7.37 -16.62 -10.16
N LEU A 327 7.90 -16.08 -9.06
CA LEU A 327 7.80 -14.65 -8.75
C LEU A 327 8.56 -13.78 -9.76
N ASN A 328 9.76 -14.18 -10.13
CA ASN A 328 10.55 -13.48 -11.16
C ASN A 328 9.80 -13.41 -12.49
N LEU A 329 9.15 -14.51 -12.89
CA LEU A 329 8.35 -14.54 -14.11
C LEU A 329 7.13 -13.61 -14.01
N ILE A 330 6.41 -13.66 -12.89
CA ILE A 330 5.25 -12.79 -12.66
C ILE A 330 5.66 -11.32 -12.67
N GLN A 331 6.73 -10.97 -11.96
CA GLN A 331 7.24 -9.61 -11.92
C GLN A 331 7.65 -9.11 -13.30
N TYR A 332 8.37 -9.93 -14.08
CA TYR A 332 8.74 -9.61 -15.45
C TYR A 332 7.50 -9.36 -16.33
N MET A 333 6.46 -10.20 -16.19
CA MET A 333 5.22 -10.04 -16.93
C MET A 333 4.46 -8.78 -16.54
N HIS A 334 4.41 -8.45 -15.24
CA HIS A 334 3.80 -7.23 -14.77
C HIS A 334 4.55 -6.00 -15.26
N ASP A 335 5.86 -5.96 -15.12
CA ASP A 335 6.67 -4.85 -15.63
C ASP A 335 6.50 -4.66 -17.14
N LYS A 336 6.33 -5.76 -17.88
CA LYS A 336 6.22 -5.71 -19.35
C LYS A 336 4.84 -5.36 -19.87
N TYR A 337 3.76 -5.74 -19.20
CA TYR A 337 2.42 -5.72 -19.79
C TYR A 337 1.37 -4.96 -18.96
N TYR A 338 1.68 -4.53 -17.76
CA TYR A 338 0.73 -3.83 -16.89
C TYR A 338 1.22 -2.41 -16.59
N TYR A 339 0.39 -1.44 -16.95
CA TYR A 339 0.62 -0.02 -16.65
C TYR A 339 -0.35 0.42 -15.56
N GLU A 340 0.14 0.55 -14.34
CA GLU A 340 -0.63 1.08 -13.21
C GLU A 340 -0.60 2.62 -13.25
N ALA A 341 -1.10 3.15 -14.36
CA ALA A 341 -0.79 4.48 -14.82
C ALA A 341 -1.20 5.59 -13.85
N ALA A 342 -2.36 5.47 -13.18
CA ALA A 342 -2.80 6.51 -12.25
C ALA A 342 -1.97 6.54 -10.97
N GLU A 343 -1.52 5.37 -10.49
CA GLU A 343 -0.66 5.26 -9.33
C GLU A 343 0.74 5.78 -9.64
N LEU A 344 1.33 5.34 -10.75
CA LEU A 344 2.65 5.78 -11.19
C LEU A 344 2.70 7.28 -11.51
N ALA A 345 1.61 7.88 -12.00
CA ALA A 345 1.52 9.32 -12.23
C ALA A 345 1.65 10.15 -10.94
N LEU A 346 1.43 9.53 -9.77
CA LEU A 346 1.58 10.15 -8.45
C LEU A 346 2.87 9.74 -7.74
N MET A 347 3.77 9.06 -8.45
CA MET A 347 5.10 8.73 -7.97
C MET A 347 6.10 9.83 -8.37
N ASP A 348 7.21 9.88 -7.67
CA ASP A 348 8.33 10.73 -8.03
C ASP A 348 8.92 10.30 -9.38
N THR A 349 9.37 11.26 -10.19
CA THR A 349 9.99 11.00 -11.49
C THR A 349 11.34 10.27 -11.39
N GLU A 350 11.98 10.36 -10.22
CA GLU A 350 13.26 9.70 -9.92
C GLU A 350 13.09 8.28 -9.37
N LEU A 351 11.96 7.64 -9.64
CA LEU A 351 11.73 6.28 -9.18
C LEU A 351 12.82 5.34 -9.71
N GLU A 352 13.63 4.81 -8.83
CA GLU A 352 14.59 3.75 -9.17
C GLU A 352 13.81 2.46 -9.47
N ARG A 353 14.01 1.93 -10.65
CA ARG A 353 13.37 0.71 -11.16
C ARG A 353 14.25 -0.51 -10.95
#